data_749b9da7141c5f1b9201ead6f39bdecc
#
_entry.id   749b9da7141c5f1b9201ead6f39bdecc
#
_cell.length_a   1.000
_cell.length_b   1.000
_cell.length_c   1.000
_cell.angle_alpha   90.00
_cell.angle_beta   90.00
_cell.angle_gamma   90.00
#
_symmetry.space_group_name_H-M   'P 1'
#
loop_
_entity.id
_entity.type
_entity.pdbx_description
1 polymer ?
#
loop_
_entity_poly.entity_id
_entity_poly.type
_entity_poly.pdbx_seq_one_letter_code
_entity_poly.pdbx_strand_id
1 'polypeptide(L)'
;RPPVMCAGCPHRGTFYVLKKLGLVVSGDIGCYTLGATPPLQSVDTTICMGASISAAHGMAKARGAEFNMHSGITGLVDIVYNKGNNTVIILDNSITGMTGHQDNPTTGYTIRKEETKQVNLITLCKSIGIEHVVVADPFDVKNFEKVVKEEVEREEPSVIIAQRPCALLPNMRKKYSGHCHITDKCKKCKMCMKLGCPAISLDGDTVKIDTTQCNGCGLCTNVCPFGAIEKEEK
;
A
#
# COMPACT_ATOMS: atom_id res chain seq x y z
N ARG A 1 -17.29 13.78 7.68
CA ARG A 1 -15.91 13.41 7.93
C ARG A 1 -15.10 13.49 6.62
N PRO A 2 -13.84 13.90 6.64
CA PRO A 2 -12.99 13.82 5.46
C PRO A 2 -12.85 12.36 5.01
N PRO A 3 -12.63 12.08 3.72
CA PRO A 3 -12.43 10.74 3.22
C PRO A 3 -11.18 10.12 3.86
N VAL A 4 -11.30 8.86 4.28
CA VAL A 4 -10.20 8.08 4.87
C VAL A 4 -10.16 6.69 4.25
N MET A 5 -8.99 6.05 4.29
CA MET A 5 -8.89 4.65 3.89
C MET A 5 -9.74 3.76 4.80
N CYS A 6 -10.30 2.69 4.25
CA CYS A 6 -11.12 1.72 4.98
C CYS A 6 -10.33 1.04 6.11
N ALA A 7 -11.02 0.53 7.14
CA ALA A 7 -10.42 -0.43 8.06
C ALA A 7 -9.97 -1.67 7.28
N GLY A 8 -8.73 -2.16 7.56
CA GLY A 8 -8.14 -3.28 6.83
C GLY A 8 -7.69 -2.98 5.40
N CYS A 9 -7.67 -1.71 4.98
CA CYS A 9 -7.17 -1.33 3.65
C CYS A 9 -5.71 -1.78 3.46
N PRO A 10 -5.39 -2.51 2.37
CA PRO A 10 -4.04 -3.00 2.11
C PRO A 10 -3.00 -1.86 1.97
N HIS A 11 -3.40 -0.72 1.44
CA HIS A 11 -2.49 0.41 1.22
C HIS A 11 -1.94 1.02 2.52
N ARG A 12 -2.61 0.82 3.68
CA ARG A 12 -2.12 1.37 4.96
C ARG A 12 -0.75 0.85 5.35
N GLY A 13 -0.49 -0.45 5.17
CA GLY A 13 0.80 -1.05 5.46
C GLY A 13 1.91 -0.44 4.62
N THR A 14 1.67 -0.29 3.32
CA THR A 14 2.60 0.36 2.39
C THR A 14 2.93 1.79 2.86
N PHE A 15 1.93 2.64 3.02
CA PHE A 15 2.14 4.04 3.40
C PHE A 15 2.76 4.21 4.79
N TYR A 16 2.43 3.33 5.73
CA TYR A 16 3.07 3.31 7.04
C TYR A 16 4.58 3.08 6.91
N VAL A 17 5.01 2.13 6.08
CA VAL A 17 6.42 1.84 5.84
C VAL A 17 7.11 3.00 5.12
N LEU A 18 6.53 3.52 4.05
CA LEU A 18 7.09 4.64 3.30
C LEU A 18 7.29 5.88 4.19
N LYS A 19 6.29 6.22 5.02
CA LYS A 19 6.41 7.31 6.00
C LYS A 19 7.50 7.05 7.04
N LYS A 20 7.59 5.82 7.54
CA LYS A 20 8.60 5.43 8.53
C LYS A 20 10.01 5.58 7.97
N LEU A 21 10.20 5.29 6.69
CA LEU A 21 11.50 5.41 6.01
C LEU A 21 11.81 6.83 5.53
N GLY A 22 10.85 7.75 5.58
CA GLY A 22 11.05 9.15 5.17
C GLY A 22 11.30 9.33 3.68
N LEU A 23 10.71 8.45 2.85
CA LEU A 23 10.93 8.45 1.41
C LEU A 23 10.08 9.50 0.70
N VAL A 24 10.60 10.07 -0.39
CA VAL A 24 9.86 10.96 -1.27
C VAL A 24 9.01 10.12 -2.24
N VAL A 25 7.73 10.37 -2.27
CA VAL A 25 6.75 9.55 -3.00
C VAL A 25 5.95 10.36 -3.99
N SER A 26 6.08 10.05 -5.26
CA SER A 26 5.19 10.52 -6.31
C SER A 26 4.04 9.52 -6.49
N GLY A 27 2.83 9.95 -6.24
CA GLY A 27 1.63 9.10 -6.27
C GLY A 27 0.69 9.40 -7.43
N ASP A 28 -0.18 8.45 -7.71
CA ASP A 28 -1.28 8.59 -8.68
C ASP A 28 -2.63 8.85 -8.00
N ILE A 29 -3.69 8.91 -8.79
CA ILE A 29 -5.06 9.10 -8.35
C ILE A 29 -5.75 7.73 -8.17
N GLY A 30 -6.25 7.48 -6.95
CA GLY A 30 -6.97 6.27 -6.57
C GLY A 30 -7.20 6.22 -5.06
N CYS A 31 -7.60 5.09 -4.49
CA CYS A 31 -7.71 4.92 -3.03
C CYS A 31 -6.41 5.31 -2.31
N TYR A 32 -5.29 5.10 -2.94
CA TYR A 32 -3.97 5.41 -2.42
C TYR A 32 -3.64 6.91 -2.40
N THR A 33 -4.35 7.77 -3.11
CA THR A 33 -4.23 9.23 -2.94
C THR A 33 -4.50 9.66 -1.48
N LEU A 34 -5.32 8.89 -0.77
CA LEU A 34 -5.57 9.12 0.66
C LEU A 34 -4.33 8.89 1.55
N GLY A 35 -3.26 8.32 1.00
CA GLY A 35 -1.95 8.28 1.65
C GLY A 35 -1.30 9.64 1.86
N ALA A 36 -1.73 10.67 1.13
CA ALA A 36 -1.30 12.05 1.33
C ALA A 36 -1.93 12.71 2.58
N THR A 37 -3.03 12.15 3.09
CA THR A 37 -3.75 12.74 4.23
C THR A 37 -3.19 12.28 5.58
N PRO A 38 -3.37 13.10 6.66
CA PRO A 38 -2.97 12.69 8.00
C PRO A 38 -3.69 11.39 8.44
N PRO A 39 -3.03 10.59 9.28
CA PRO A 39 -1.68 10.73 9.82
C PRO A 39 -0.59 10.14 8.92
N LEU A 40 -0.94 9.53 7.78
CA LEU A 40 0.00 8.86 6.88
C LEU A 40 0.94 9.88 6.22
N GLN A 41 0.41 10.87 5.50
CA GLN A 41 1.20 11.91 4.84
C GLN A 41 2.46 11.36 4.15
N SER A 42 2.26 10.31 3.35
CA SER A 42 3.34 9.52 2.72
C SER A 42 3.39 9.68 1.21
N VAL A 43 2.60 10.60 0.67
CA VAL A 43 2.60 10.95 -0.76
C VAL A 43 2.86 12.43 -0.87
N ASP A 44 3.93 12.80 -1.56
CA ASP A 44 4.41 14.18 -1.65
C ASP A 44 3.83 14.89 -2.87
N THR A 45 3.64 14.17 -3.97
CA THR A 45 3.07 14.74 -5.21
C THR A 45 2.02 13.81 -5.81
N THR A 46 0.97 14.41 -6.39
CA THR A 46 -0.05 13.70 -7.15
C THR A 46 -0.55 14.61 -8.26
N ILE A 47 -0.48 14.18 -9.51
CA ILE A 47 -0.88 14.98 -10.69
C ILE A 47 -2.14 14.38 -11.31
N CYS A 48 -2.03 13.21 -11.94
CA CYS A 48 -3.13 12.49 -12.56
C CYS A 48 -2.80 11.00 -12.62
N MET A 49 -3.79 10.18 -13.04
CA MET A 49 -3.60 8.73 -13.19
C MET A 49 -2.51 8.44 -14.23
N GLY A 50 -1.48 7.67 -13.82
CA GLY A 50 -0.35 7.29 -14.67
C GLY A 50 0.83 8.27 -14.69
N ALA A 51 0.70 9.47 -14.11
CA ALA A 51 1.75 10.48 -14.15
C ALA A 51 2.86 10.25 -13.12
N SER A 52 2.61 9.48 -12.06
CA SER A 52 3.56 9.32 -10.95
C SER A 52 4.93 8.81 -11.40
N ILE A 53 4.96 7.82 -12.28
CA ILE A 53 6.20 7.19 -12.75
C ILE A 53 7.04 8.19 -13.55
N SER A 54 6.44 8.82 -14.56
CA SER A 54 7.15 9.81 -15.39
C SER A 54 7.57 11.04 -14.59
N ALA A 55 6.70 11.52 -13.68
CA ALA A 55 6.99 12.65 -12.80
C ALA A 55 8.20 12.36 -11.89
N ALA A 56 8.22 11.20 -11.22
CA ALA A 56 9.34 10.85 -10.37
C ALA A 56 10.61 10.54 -11.16
N HIS A 57 10.51 9.93 -12.36
CA HIS A 57 11.69 9.80 -13.23
C HIS A 57 12.29 11.17 -13.57
N GLY A 58 11.45 12.15 -13.91
CA GLY A 58 11.89 13.54 -14.12
C GLY A 58 12.53 14.16 -12.87
N MET A 59 11.91 13.98 -11.70
CA MET A 59 12.46 14.46 -10.42
C MET A 59 13.79 13.77 -10.07
N ALA A 60 13.91 12.46 -10.30
CA ALA A 60 15.14 11.71 -10.10
C ALA A 60 16.29 12.23 -10.99
N LYS A 61 15.99 12.50 -12.26
CA LYS A 61 16.98 13.13 -13.17
C LYS A 61 17.41 14.53 -12.74
N ALA A 62 16.52 15.26 -12.05
CA ALA A 62 16.82 16.61 -11.56
C ALA A 62 17.56 16.64 -10.21
N ARG A 63 17.36 15.63 -9.34
CA ARG A 63 17.83 15.63 -7.93
C ARG A 63 18.60 14.42 -7.46
N GLY A 64 18.61 13.29 -8.20
CA GLY A 64 19.07 11.99 -7.72
C GLY A 64 17.90 11.06 -7.33
N ALA A 65 18.14 9.94 -6.68
CA ALA A 65 17.20 8.83 -6.49
C ALA A 65 15.84 9.19 -5.85
N GLU A 66 14.73 8.62 -6.37
CA GLU A 66 13.35 8.82 -5.88
C GLU A 66 12.41 7.64 -6.12
N PHE A 67 11.26 7.65 -5.38
CA PHE A 67 10.22 6.63 -5.36
C PHE A 67 8.98 6.94 -6.17
N ASN A 68 8.30 5.90 -6.67
CA ASN A 68 7.08 6.01 -7.46
C ASN A 68 5.98 5.07 -7.04
N MET A 69 4.73 5.55 -7.11
CA MET A 69 3.51 4.76 -7.01
C MET A 69 2.66 4.94 -8.27
N HIS A 70 2.11 3.88 -8.79
CA HIS A 70 1.86 3.55 -10.16
C HIS A 70 0.43 3.63 -10.68
N SER A 71 0.30 4.08 -11.91
CA SER A 71 -0.51 3.54 -13.01
C SER A 71 0.00 4.01 -14.38
N GLY A 72 1.08 3.43 -14.91
CA GLY A 72 1.60 3.84 -16.20
C GLY A 72 2.69 2.93 -16.74
N ILE A 73 2.30 1.92 -17.55
CA ILE A 73 3.25 1.02 -18.23
C ILE A 73 4.24 1.82 -19.09
N THR A 74 3.80 2.88 -19.74
CA THR A 74 4.65 3.76 -20.55
C THR A 74 5.79 4.37 -19.73
N GLY A 75 5.50 4.82 -18.50
CA GLY A 75 6.53 5.33 -17.59
C GLY A 75 7.55 4.27 -17.18
N LEU A 76 7.16 2.99 -17.04
CA LEU A 76 8.10 1.90 -16.79
C LEU A 76 9.05 1.68 -17.99
N VAL A 77 8.53 1.73 -19.21
CA VAL A 77 9.36 1.64 -20.43
C VAL A 77 10.35 2.80 -20.47
N ASP A 78 9.90 4.02 -20.15
CA ASP A 78 10.76 5.20 -20.14
C ASP A 78 11.87 5.11 -19.09
N ILE A 79 11.58 4.59 -17.89
CA ILE A 79 12.60 4.39 -16.85
C ILE A 79 13.67 3.42 -17.31
N VAL A 80 13.29 2.28 -17.90
CA VAL A 80 14.25 1.28 -18.39
C VAL A 80 15.06 1.85 -19.54
N TYR A 81 14.39 2.46 -20.54
CA TYR A 81 15.05 3.03 -21.71
C TYR A 81 16.08 4.13 -21.33
N ASN A 82 15.75 4.97 -20.39
CA ASN A 82 16.59 6.08 -19.94
C ASN A 82 17.53 5.74 -18.78
N LYS A 83 17.66 4.45 -18.42
CA LYS A 83 18.51 3.99 -17.31
C LYS A 83 18.24 4.75 -16.01
N GLY A 84 16.96 4.85 -15.63
CA GLY A 84 16.55 5.40 -14.34
C GLY A 84 16.82 4.40 -13.21
N ASN A 85 17.05 4.90 -12.00
CA ASN A 85 17.23 4.07 -10.80
C ASN A 85 16.04 4.12 -9.85
N ASN A 86 14.85 4.33 -10.39
CA ASN A 86 13.64 4.48 -9.58
C ASN A 86 13.10 3.13 -9.12
N THR A 87 12.62 3.06 -7.89
CA THR A 87 11.82 1.95 -7.38
C THR A 87 10.34 2.24 -7.55
N VAL A 88 9.63 1.39 -8.26
CA VAL A 88 8.19 1.52 -8.49
C VAL A 88 7.41 0.55 -7.60
N ILE A 89 6.42 1.05 -6.84
CA ILE A 89 5.55 0.20 -6.03
C ILE A 89 4.19 0.08 -6.70
N ILE A 90 3.88 -1.13 -7.18
CA ILE A 90 2.56 -1.47 -7.72
C ILE A 90 1.65 -1.91 -6.57
N LEU A 91 0.57 -1.17 -6.34
CA LEU A 91 -0.41 -1.50 -5.30
C LEU A 91 -1.47 -2.44 -5.85
N ASP A 92 -1.20 -3.74 -5.81
CA ASP A 92 -2.15 -4.76 -6.26
C ASP A 92 -3.13 -5.13 -5.14
N ASN A 93 -4.32 -4.57 -5.19
CA ASN A 93 -5.43 -4.88 -4.28
C ASN A 93 -6.49 -5.79 -4.92
N SER A 94 -6.19 -6.40 -6.07
CA SER A 94 -7.05 -7.33 -6.81
C SER A 94 -8.39 -6.72 -7.26
N ILE A 95 -8.53 -5.40 -7.34
CA ILE A 95 -9.73 -4.71 -7.81
C ILE A 95 -9.46 -3.23 -8.06
N THR A 96 -10.22 -2.57 -8.92
CA THR A 96 -10.25 -1.11 -9.00
C THR A 96 -11.27 -0.58 -8.00
N GLY A 97 -10.81 -0.19 -6.80
CA GLY A 97 -11.67 -0.01 -5.63
C GLY A 97 -12.45 1.30 -5.58
N MET A 98 -11.80 2.44 -5.79
CA MET A 98 -12.35 3.77 -5.51
C MET A 98 -13.63 4.09 -6.31
N THR A 99 -13.70 3.64 -7.54
CA THR A 99 -14.78 3.96 -8.49
C THR A 99 -15.92 2.94 -8.52
N GLY A 100 -15.96 2.01 -7.57
CA GLY A 100 -17.07 1.06 -7.41
C GLY A 100 -16.70 -0.41 -7.57
N HIS A 101 -15.45 -0.79 -7.32
CA HIS A 101 -14.98 -2.17 -7.33
C HIS A 101 -15.12 -2.86 -8.71
N GLN A 102 -14.61 -2.20 -9.75
CA GLN A 102 -14.57 -2.76 -11.09
C GLN A 102 -13.43 -3.77 -11.22
N ASP A 103 -13.69 -4.81 -12.04
CA ASP A 103 -12.63 -5.68 -12.50
C ASP A 103 -11.63 -4.92 -13.38
N ASN A 104 -10.42 -5.42 -13.44
CA ASN A 104 -9.34 -4.86 -14.24
C ASN A 104 -8.52 -6.02 -14.84
N PRO A 105 -7.58 -5.77 -15.74
CA PRO A 105 -6.82 -6.83 -16.40
C PRO A 105 -6.10 -7.81 -15.49
N THR A 106 -5.86 -7.46 -14.21
CA THR A 106 -5.19 -8.35 -13.24
C THR A 106 -6.15 -9.22 -12.45
N THR A 107 -7.48 -9.07 -12.61
CA THR A 107 -8.47 -9.87 -11.88
C THR A 107 -8.82 -11.21 -12.55
N GLY A 108 -8.61 -11.34 -13.86
CA GLY A 108 -9.02 -12.50 -14.65
C GLY A 108 -10.49 -12.48 -15.07
N TYR A 109 -11.16 -11.34 -14.94
CA TYR A 109 -12.55 -11.14 -15.35
C TYR A 109 -12.71 -9.89 -16.22
N THR A 110 -13.62 -9.97 -17.21
CA THR A 110 -14.05 -8.81 -17.98
C THR A 110 -14.97 -7.93 -17.13
N ILE A 111 -15.27 -6.72 -17.61
CA ILE A 111 -16.25 -5.83 -16.97
C ILE A 111 -17.66 -6.46 -16.89
N ARG A 112 -17.94 -7.44 -17.73
CA ARG A 112 -19.20 -8.22 -17.73
C ARG A 112 -19.16 -9.46 -16.85
N LYS A 113 -18.08 -9.65 -16.09
CA LYS A 113 -17.86 -10.82 -15.22
C LYS A 113 -17.64 -12.15 -15.96
N GLU A 114 -17.24 -12.09 -17.20
CA GLU A 114 -16.83 -13.26 -17.98
C GLU A 114 -15.37 -13.58 -17.66
N GLU A 115 -15.02 -14.86 -17.52
CA GLU A 115 -13.63 -15.28 -17.32
C GLU A 115 -12.77 -14.90 -18.54
N THR A 116 -11.57 -14.40 -18.27
CA THR A 116 -10.60 -14.00 -19.29
C THR A 116 -9.18 -14.21 -18.83
N LYS A 117 -8.22 -14.00 -19.74
CA LYS A 117 -6.79 -14.07 -19.39
C LYS A 117 -6.40 -13.00 -18.38
N GLN A 118 -5.80 -13.40 -17.31
CA GLN A 118 -5.24 -12.52 -16.29
C GLN A 118 -3.88 -12.00 -16.73
N VAL A 119 -3.65 -10.69 -16.61
CA VAL A 119 -2.34 -10.10 -16.80
C VAL A 119 -1.46 -10.41 -15.60
N ASN A 120 -0.33 -11.05 -15.85
CA ASN A 120 0.69 -11.30 -14.84
C ASN A 120 1.63 -10.10 -14.74
N LEU A 121 1.58 -9.36 -13.64
CA LEU A 121 2.38 -8.16 -13.43
C LEU A 121 3.88 -8.42 -13.41
N ILE A 122 4.31 -9.57 -12.86
CA ILE A 122 5.73 -9.93 -12.82
C ILE A 122 6.26 -10.12 -14.24
N THR A 123 5.54 -10.93 -15.03
CA THR A 123 5.92 -11.19 -16.43
C THR A 123 5.90 -9.91 -17.25
N LEU A 124 4.90 -9.04 -17.03
CA LEU A 124 4.80 -7.76 -17.72
C LEU A 124 6.02 -6.87 -17.42
N CYS A 125 6.35 -6.69 -16.15
CA CYS A 125 7.52 -5.87 -15.75
C CYS A 125 8.83 -6.44 -16.29
N LYS A 126 9.01 -7.76 -16.23
CA LYS A 126 10.20 -8.41 -16.81
C LYS A 126 10.28 -8.28 -18.32
N SER A 127 9.13 -8.33 -19.03
CA SER A 127 9.09 -8.15 -20.49
C SER A 127 9.49 -6.73 -20.93
N ILE A 128 9.33 -5.75 -20.06
CA ILE A 128 9.76 -4.36 -20.27
C ILE A 128 11.28 -4.20 -20.05
N GLY A 129 11.93 -5.16 -19.37
CA GLY A 129 13.35 -5.14 -19.07
C GLY A 129 13.67 -4.81 -17.60
N ILE A 130 12.70 -4.89 -16.70
CA ILE A 130 12.94 -4.75 -15.25
C ILE A 130 13.34 -6.11 -14.69
N GLU A 131 14.57 -6.25 -14.25
CA GLU A 131 15.09 -7.51 -13.71
C GLU A 131 14.62 -7.75 -12.27
N HIS A 132 14.59 -6.70 -11.46
CA HIS A 132 14.20 -6.74 -10.05
C HIS A 132 12.70 -6.49 -9.89
N VAL A 133 11.95 -7.59 -9.74
CA VAL A 133 10.50 -7.57 -9.49
C VAL A 133 10.20 -8.44 -8.28
N VAL A 134 9.80 -7.83 -7.18
CA VAL A 134 9.56 -8.49 -5.90
C VAL A 134 8.09 -8.37 -5.52
N VAL A 135 7.47 -9.46 -5.07
CA VAL A 135 6.11 -9.45 -4.50
C VAL A 135 6.21 -9.48 -2.98
N ALA A 136 5.52 -8.57 -2.32
CA ALA A 136 5.51 -8.50 -0.86
C ALA A 136 4.14 -8.12 -0.31
N ASP A 137 3.76 -8.71 0.83
CA ASP A 137 2.53 -8.39 1.53
C ASP A 137 2.76 -7.18 2.45
N PRO A 138 2.07 -6.04 2.24
CA PRO A 138 2.24 -4.85 3.07
C PRO A 138 1.74 -5.02 4.51
N PHE A 139 1.04 -6.12 4.84
CA PHE A 139 0.65 -6.43 6.22
C PHE A 139 1.76 -7.14 7.00
N ASP A 140 2.67 -7.82 6.34
CA ASP A 140 3.96 -8.21 6.95
C ASP A 140 4.89 -6.99 6.94
N VAL A 141 4.62 -6.07 7.87
CA VAL A 141 5.27 -4.75 7.93
C VAL A 141 6.80 -4.87 8.03
N LYS A 142 7.30 -5.87 8.74
CA LYS A 142 8.75 -6.07 8.92
C LYS A 142 9.41 -6.51 7.63
N ASN A 143 8.86 -7.52 6.98
CA ASN A 143 9.38 -8.00 5.70
C ASN A 143 9.20 -6.96 4.61
N PHE A 144 8.05 -6.28 4.57
CA PHE A 144 7.79 -5.22 3.60
C PHE A 144 8.77 -4.06 3.74
N GLU A 145 9.09 -3.63 4.98
CA GLU A 145 10.10 -2.61 5.25
C GLU A 145 11.49 -3.03 4.77
N LYS A 146 11.86 -4.29 5.00
CA LYS A 146 13.12 -4.85 4.52
C LYS A 146 13.21 -4.81 2.99
N VAL A 147 12.17 -5.32 2.31
CA VAL A 147 12.08 -5.32 0.84
C VAL A 147 12.17 -3.89 0.29
N VAL A 148 11.43 -2.94 0.87
CA VAL A 148 11.49 -1.55 0.43
C VAL A 148 12.91 -0.99 0.56
N LYS A 149 13.60 -1.21 1.67
CA LYS A 149 15.00 -0.76 1.86
C LYS A 149 15.94 -1.35 0.82
N GLU A 150 15.86 -2.66 0.60
CA GLU A 150 16.72 -3.36 -0.35
C GLU A 150 16.53 -2.86 -1.78
N GLU A 151 15.27 -2.64 -2.19
CA GLU A 151 14.97 -2.20 -3.56
C GLU A 151 15.30 -0.71 -3.80
N VAL A 152 15.22 0.13 -2.76
CA VAL A 152 15.55 1.55 -2.83
C VAL A 152 17.05 1.80 -2.98
N GLU A 153 17.87 0.94 -2.39
CA GLU A 153 19.32 1.05 -2.41
C GLU A 153 19.93 0.59 -3.75
N ARG A 154 19.09 0.07 -4.68
CA ARG A 154 19.56 -0.35 -6.01
C ARG A 154 19.87 0.83 -6.91
N GLU A 155 20.90 0.70 -7.72
CA GLU A 155 21.27 1.68 -8.74
C GLU A 155 20.64 1.39 -10.11
N GLU A 156 19.56 0.62 -10.14
CA GLU A 156 18.83 0.19 -11.34
C GLU A 156 17.32 0.16 -11.09
N PRO A 157 16.48 0.17 -12.15
CA PRO A 157 15.03 0.13 -12.00
C PRO A 157 14.57 -1.11 -11.25
N SER A 158 13.72 -0.94 -10.25
CA SER A 158 13.10 -2.05 -9.52
C SER A 158 11.61 -1.88 -9.37
N VAL A 159 10.90 -3.00 -9.19
CA VAL A 159 9.45 -3.00 -8.95
C VAL A 159 9.12 -3.83 -7.72
N ILE A 160 8.37 -3.25 -6.81
CA ILE A 160 7.75 -3.95 -5.69
C ILE A 160 6.25 -4.07 -5.97
N ILE A 161 5.73 -5.29 -6.05
CA ILE A 161 4.30 -5.54 -6.12
C ILE A 161 3.79 -5.72 -4.70
N ALA A 162 3.21 -4.67 -4.13
CA ALA A 162 2.56 -4.70 -2.81
C ALA A 162 1.20 -5.38 -2.95
N GLN A 163 1.18 -6.71 -2.77
CA GLN A 163 0.03 -7.54 -3.08
C GLN A 163 -0.76 -7.94 -1.86
N ARG A 164 -1.97 -7.44 -1.76
CA ARG A 164 -2.99 -7.89 -0.80
C ARG A 164 -4.37 -7.46 -1.27
N PRO A 165 -5.35 -8.38 -1.33
CA PRO A 165 -6.70 -8.07 -1.80
C PRO A 165 -7.39 -6.98 -0.97
N CYS A 166 -8.23 -6.19 -1.63
CA CYS A 166 -9.03 -5.15 -0.98
C CYS A 166 -9.91 -5.74 0.14
N ALA A 167 -9.90 -5.11 1.31
CA ALA A 167 -10.65 -5.55 2.49
C ALA A 167 -12.18 -5.59 2.27
N LEU A 168 -12.68 -4.91 1.25
CA LEU A 168 -14.11 -4.87 0.93
C LEU A 168 -14.55 -5.97 -0.02
N LEU A 169 -13.64 -6.77 -0.57
CA LEU A 169 -14.00 -7.94 -1.38
C LEU A 169 -14.72 -8.99 -0.52
N PRO A 170 -15.73 -9.70 -1.06
CA PRO A 170 -16.55 -10.65 -0.28
C PRO A 170 -15.74 -11.74 0.40
N ASN A 171 -14.72 -12.28 -0.28
CA ASN A 171 -13.81 -13.28 0.28
C ASN A 171 -12.97 -12.74 1.43
N MET A 172 -12.53 -11.47 1.33
CA MET A 172 -11.75 -10.82 2.39
C MET A 172 -12.62 -10.43 3.58
N ARG A 173 -13.87 -10.00 3.36
CA ARG A 173 -14.83 -9.77 4.45
C ARG A 173 -15.10 -11.03 5.26
N LYS A 174 -15.13 -12.22 4.62
CA LYS A 174 -15.25 -13.50 5.31
C LYS A 174 -13.97 -13.88 6.07
N LYS A 175 -12.79 -13.58 5.48
CA LYS A 175 -11.48 -13.87 6.08
C LYS A 175 -11.17 -12.96 7.26
N TYR A 176 -11.56 -11.69 7.19
CA TYR A 176 -11.44 -10.73 8.29
C TYR A 176 -12.64 -10.90 9.23
N SER A 177 -12.49 -11.72 10.25
CA SER A 177 -13.49 -11.98 11.29
C SER A 177 -13.00 -11.50 12.66
N GLY A 178 -13.94 -11.24 13.55
CA GLY A 178 -13.63 -10.73 14.88
C GLY A 178 -13.16 -9.28 14.90
N HIS A 179 -12.45 -8.92 15.93
CA HIS A 179 -11.91 -7.57 16.13
C HIS A 179 -10.57 -7.62 16.87
N CYS A 180 -9.84 -6.52 16.84
CA CYS A 180 -8.65 -6.37 17.67
C CYS A 180 -9.02 -5.62 18.94
N HIS A 181 -8.33 -5.91 20.04
CA HIS A 181 -8.42 -5.22 21.32
C HIS A 181 -7.04 -4.89 21.87
N ILE A 182 -6.99 -3.99 22.84
CA ILE A 182 -5.75 -3.55 23.47
C ILE A 182 -5.67 -4.22 24.86
N THR A 183 -4.54 -4.83 25.14
CA THR A 183 -4.25 -5.50 26.40
C THR A 183 -3.50 -4.59 27.38
N ASP A 184 -3.36 -5.01 28.63
CA ASP A 184 -2.63 -4.28 29.70
C ASP A 184 -1.13 -4.09 29.39
N LYS A 185 -0.60 -4.81 28.39
CA LYS A 185 0.77 -4.62 27.89
C LYS A 185 0.98 -3.26 27.21
N CYS A 186 -0.08 -2.49 26.99
CA CYS A 186 -0.03 -1.23 26.25
C CYS A 186 0.78 -0.16 27.01
N LYS A 187 1.84 0.32 26.39
CA LYS A 187 2.70 1.41 26.93
C LYS A 187 2.30 2.80 26.47
N LYS A 188 1.10 2.97 25.88
CA LYS A 188 0.55 4.25 25.39
C LYS A 188 1.47 4.99 24.38
N CYS A 189 2.31 4.28 23.66
CA CYS A 189 3.31 4.84 22.73
C CYS A 189 2.69 5.42 21.45
N LYS A 190 1.39 5.22 21.21
CA LYS A 190 0.61 5.75 20.08
C LYS A 190 1.11 5.32 18.68
N MET A 191 2.01 4.33 18.57
CA MET A 191 2.53 3.85 17.28
C MET A 191 1.42 3.33 16.35
N CYS A 192 0.42 2.65 16.90
CA CYS A 192 -0.73 2.15 16.13
C CYS A 192 -1.59 3.27 15.52
N MET A 193 -1.59 4.47 16.12
CA MET A 193 -2.28 5.65 15.57
C MET A 193 -1.71 6.09 14.22
N LYS A 194 -0.40 5.87 14.00
CA LYS A 194 0.28 6.21 12.74
C LYS A 194 -0.25 5.44 11.53
N LEU A 195 -0.98 4.35 11.76
CA LEU A 195 -1.69 3.63 10.68
C LEU A 195 -2.88 4.43 10.12
N GLY A 196 -3.40 5.40 10.85
CA GLY A 196 -4.60 6.15 10.47
C GLY A 196 -5.86 5.28 10.33
N CYS A 197 -5.93 4.13 11.01
CA CYS A 197 -7.09 3.25 10.93
C CYS A 197 -8.31 3.92 11.57
N PRO A 198 -9.49 3.97 10.90
CA PRO A 198 -10.68 4.62 11.44
C PRO A 198 -11.21 3.96 12.70
N ALA A 199 -10.88 2.68 12.93
CA ALA A 199 -11.25 1.95 14.14
C ALA A 199 -10.34 2.28 15.34
N ILE A 200 -9.21 2.97 15.16
CA ILE A 200 -8.29 3.30 16.24
C ILE A 200 -8.43 4.78 16.59
N SER A 201 -8.69 5.08 17.84
CA SER A 201 -8.89 6.43 18.36
C SER A 201 -8.18 6.63 19.70
N LEU A 202 -8.12 7.87 20.15
CA LEU A 202 -7.69 8.23 21.50
C LEU A 202 -8.92 8.55 22.36
N ASP A 203 -8.88 8.11 23.61
CA ASP A 203 -9.74 8.56 24.67
C ASP A 203 -8.84 9.07 25.81
N GLY A 204 -8.71 10.39 25.90
CA GLY A 204 -7.65 11.01 26.67
C GLY A 204 -6.27 10.55 26.15
N ASP A 205 -5.46 9.97 27.02
CA ASP A 205 -4.14 9.42 26.68
C ASP A 205 -4.16 7.92 26.32
N THR A 206 -5.30 7.29 26.36
CA THR A 206 -5.45 5.85 26.12
C THR A 206 -5.90 5.60 24.68
N VAL A 207 -5.23 4.67 24.01
CA VAL A 207 -5.65 4.22 22.68
C VAL A 207 -6.83 3.26 22.86
N LYS A 208 -7.87 3.44 22.05
CA LYS A 208 -9.02 2.53 21.97
C LYS A 208 -9.21 2.00 20.56
N ILE A 209 -9.77 0.80 20.46
CA ILE A 209 -10.21 0.20 19.20
C ILE A 209 -11.73 0.07 19.26
N ASP A 210 -12.41 0.74 18.33
CA ASP A 210 -13.84 0.63 18.13
C ASP A 210 -14.16 -0.69 17.43
N THR A 211 -14.75 -1.62 18.16
CA THR A 211 -15.12 -2.95 17.66
C THR A 211 -16.17 -2.94 16.56
N THR A 212 -16.97 -1.86 16.49
CA THR A 212 -17.98 -1.71 15.42
C THR A 212 -17.38 -1.31 14.08
N GLN A 213 -16.21 -0.67 14.08
CA GLN A 213 -15.48 -0.28 12.91
C GLN A 213 -14.31 -1.22 12.58
N CYS A 214 -13.85 -2.01 13.54
CA CYS A 214 -12.76 -2.96 13.36
C CYS A 214 -13.25 -4.20 12.62
N ASN A 215 -12.56 -4.57 11.56
CA ASN A 215 -12.84 -5.78 10.77
C ASN A 215 -11.91 -6.95 11.09
N GLY A 216 -11.08 -6.86 12.13
CA GLY A 216 -10.17 -7.94 12.53
C GLY A 216 -9.03 -8.24 11.54
N CYS A 217 -8.61 -7.28 10.73
CA CYS A 217 -7.56 -7.49 9.72
C CYS A 217 -6.17 -7.78 10.29
N GLY A 218 -5.89 -7.40 11.53
CA GLY A 218 -4.63 -7.68 12.23
C GLY A 218 -3.46 -6.77 11.89
N LEU A 219 -3.58 -5.77 11.00
CA LEU A 219 -2.43 -4.91 10.66
C LEU A 219 -1.83 -4.20 11.88
N CYS A 220 -2.67 -3.74 12.79
CA CYS A 220 -2.22 -3.03 14.01
C CYS A 220 -1.44 -3.93 14.98
N THR A 221 -1.66 -5.25 14.96
CA THR A 221 -0.89 -6.20 15.78
C THR A 221 0.58 -6.24 15.30
N ASN A 222 0.80 -6.17 13.98
CA ASN A 222 2.13 -6.19 13.36
C ASN A 222 2.91 -4.88 13.54
N VAL A 223 2.23 -3.80 13.90
CA VAL A 223 2.84 -2.48 14.14
C VAL A 223 3.12 -2.25 15.62
N CYS A 224 2.43 -2.94 16.52
CA CYS A 224 2.63 -2.76 17.96
C CYS A 224 3.97 -3.37 18.43
N PRO A 225 4.94 -2.55 18.89
CA PRO A 225 6.24 -3.08 19.29
C PRO A 225 6.20 -3.87 20.61
N PHE A 226 5.12 -3.72 21.38
CA PHE A 226 4.95 -4.37 22.68
C PHE A 226 4.02 -5.59 22.61
N GLY A 227 3.51 -5.96 21.44
CA GLY A 227 2.52 -7.03 21.32
C GLY A 227 1.25 -6.79 22.14
N ALA A 228 0.89 -5.52 22.36
CA ALA A 228 -0.23 -5.12 23.21
C ALA A 228 -1.56 -5.04 22.44
N ILE A 229 -1.60 -5.40 21.18
CA ILE A 229 -2.83 -5.49 20.38
C ILE A 229 -2.99 -6.94 19.97
N GLU A 230 -4.07 -7.54 20.40
CA GLU A 230 -4.41 -8.94 20.13
C GLU A 230 -5.68 -9.01 19.28
N LYS A 231 -5.80 -10.06 18.46
CA LYS A 231 -6.98 -10.31 17.65
C LYS A 231 -7.85 -11.37 18.36
N GLU A 232 -9.13 -11.06 18.53
CA GLU A 232 -10.13 -12.05 18.88
C GLU A 232 -10.75 -12.64 17.61
N GLU A 233 -10.72 -13.95 17.49
CA GLU A 233 -11.44 -14.67 16.45
C GLU A 233 -12.87 -14.91 16.93
N LYS A 234 -13.84 -14.78 16.00
CA LYS A 234 -15.23 -15.15 16.27
C LYS A 234 -15.40 -16.64 16.16
#